data_44f729ae120909ec346a9a1999023fea
#
_entry.id   44f729ae120909ec346a9a1999023fea
#
_cell.length_a   1.000
_cell.length_b   1.000
_cell.length_c   1.000
_cell.angle_alpha   90.00
_cell.angle_beta   90.00
_cell.angle_gamma   90.00
#
_symmetry.space_group_name_H-M   'P 1'
#
loop_
_entity.id
_entity.type
_entity.pdbx_description
1 polymer ?
#
loop_
_entity_poly.entity_id
_entity_poly.type
_entity_poly.pdbx_seq_one_letter_code
_entity_poly.pdbx_strand_id
1 'polypeptide(L)'
;MRVLVTGASGTIGSAVARALIGRGHTVVGTVTAADRPVPAGVEPLVADLFDPAALTAAAASVDAAVHTASSNDERAGELDHTVVGALIEAFAGTGKAFAYTSGLWLHGNSGDTVTTEESPFDPPLVVSWRPAVEKLLEDAVAREVRTIRIRPGLVYGGGRGYVPMLLSPQNDDDGAVVRHFADGSNRWSVIHADDLGELYALAVESAPAGSVYLGTLDESVRVKAAAQVVADKHDARVQDWDPTDAQQYWSVMVEAFLLDQVATSAKARKELGWTPSQPGLLEELAAL
;
A
#
# COMPACT_ATOMS: atom_id res chain seq x y z
N MET A 1 -12.38 -2.25 -19.44
CA MET A 1 -13.16 -1.62 -18.36
C MET A 1 -12.72 -0.18 -18.19
N ARG A 2 -13.61 0.67 -17.70
CA ARG A 2 -13.30 2.00 -17.17
C ARG A 2 -13.15 1.88 -15.64
N VAL A 3 -11.99 2.20 -15.09
CA VAL A 3 -11.68 1.96 -13.67
C VAL A 3 -11.38 3.26 -12.95
N LEU A 4 -12.06 3.51 -11.83
CA LEU A 4 -11.76 4.62 -10.93
C LEU A 4 -10.57 4.22 -10.03
N VAL A 5 -9.51 5.04 -10.00
CA VAL A 5 -8.38 4.86 -9.08
C VAL A 5 -8.29 6.10 -8.19
N THR A 6 -8.59 5.95 -6.91
CA THR A 6 -8.38 7.05 -5.96
C THR A 6 -6.91 7.16 -5.61
N GLY A 7 -6.40 8.38 -5.52
CA GLY A 7 -4.98 8.61 -5.24
C GLY A 7 -4.03 8.25 -6.38
N ALA A 8 -4.44 8.41 -7.63
CA ALA A 8 -3.69 8.04 -8.83
C ALA A 8 -2.32 8.73 -8.98
N SER A 9 -2.04 9.80 -8.24
CA SER A 9 -0.72 10.45 -8.17
C SER A 9 0.22 9.85 -7.11
N GLY A 10 -0.31 9.01 -6.21
CA GLY A 10 0.45 8.36 -5.14
C GLY A 10 1.34 7.22 -5.63
N THR A 11 2.18 6.67 -4.75
CA THR A 11 3.08 5.55 -5.09
C THR A 11 2.31 4.33 -5.61
N ILE A 12 1.34 3.85 -4.84
CA ILE A 12 0.52 2.69 -5.23
C ILE A 12 -0.40 3.04 -6.39
N GLY A 13 -1.17 4.14 -6.27
CA GLY A 13 -2.18 4.49 -7.28
C GLY A 13 -1.61 4.75 -8.67
N SER A 14 -0.40 5.32 -8.76
CA SER A 14 0.26 5.53 -10.05
C SER A 14 0.71 4.20 -10.68
N ALA A 15 1.15 3.23 -9.89
CA ALA A 15 1.53 1.90 -10.37
C ALA A 15 0.28 1.12 -10.82
N VAL A 16 -0.80 1.15 -10.02
CA VAL A 16 -2.10 0.55 -10.40
C VAL A 16 -2.61 1.14 -11.71
N ALA A 17 -2.55 2.46 -11.86
CA ALA A 17 -2.99 3.12 -13.09
C ALA A 17 -2.17 2.68 -14.31
N ARG A 18 -0.84 2.59 -14.18
CA ARG A 18 0.03 2.10 -15.27
C ARG A 18 -0.31 0.65 -15.64
N ALA A 19 -0.45 -0.24 -14.65
CA ALA A 19 -0.79 -1.64 -14.87
C ALA A 19 -2.13 -1.78 -15.60
N LEU A 20 -3.18 -1.09 -15.15
CA LEU A 20 -4.50 -1.11 -15.78
C LEU A 20 -4.45 -0.58 -17.22
N ILE A 21 -3.75 0.53 -17.49
CA ILE A 21 -3.59 1.08 -18.83
C ILE A 21 -2.83 0.11 -19.73
N GLY A 22 -1.73 -0.48 -19.24
CA GLY A 22 -0.94 -1.49 -19.95
C GLY A 22 -1.76 -2.72 -20.37
N ARG A 23 -2.82 -3.03 -19.63
CA ARG A 23 -3.78 -4.11 -19.90
C ARG A 23 -5.00 -3.67 -20.72
N GLY A 24 -5.00 -2.43 -21.25
CA GLY A 24 -6.03 -1.90 -22.14
C GLY A 24 -7.28 -1.35 -21.43
N HIS A 25 -7.20 -1.04 -20.15
CA HIS A 25 -8.27 -0.38 -19.43
C HIS A 25 -8.18 1.15 -19.53
N THR A 26 -9.30 1.84 -19.42
CA THR A 26 -9.37 3.30 -19.25
C THR A 26 -9.33 3.62 -17.75
N VAL A 27 -8.50 4.54 -17.33
CA VAL A 27 -8.35 4.90 -15.91
C VAL A 27 -8.82 6.33 -15.67
N VAL A 28 -9.74 6.51 -14.75
CA VAL A 28 -10.11 7.80 -14.14
C VAL A 28 -9.41 7.90 -12.79
N GLY A 29 -8.49 8.85 -12.68
CA GLY A 29 -7.68 9.00 -11.46
C GLY A 29 -8.09 10.18 -10.62
N THR A 30 -8.49 9.99 -9.34
CA THR A 30 -8.74 11.15 -8.49
C THR A 30 -7.45 11.82 -8.09
N VAL A 31 -7.48 13.14 -8.11
CA VAL A 31 -6.40 14.03 -7.67
C VAL A 31 -6.96 15.15 -6.80
N THR A 32 -6.13 15.72 -5.93
CA THR A 32 -6.53 16.83 -5.04
C THR A 32 -6.52 18.19 -5.75
N ALA A 33 -5.81 18.32 -6.88
CA ALA A 33 -5.73 19.54 -7.68
C ALA A 33 -5.47 19.17 -9.14
N ALA A 34 -5.92 20.02 -10.08
CA ALA A 34 -5.87 19.75 -11.53
C ALA A 34 -4.44 19.68 -12.10
N ASP A 35 -3.48 20.29 -11.43
CA ASP A 35 -2.05 20.32 -11.81
C ASP A 35 -1.24 19.16 -11.18
N ARG A 36 -1.89 18.29 -10.38
CA ARG A 36 -1.21 17.11 -9.83
C ARG A 36 -0.82 16.16 -10.95
N PRO A 37 0.47 15.78 -11.05
CA PRO A 37 0.92 14.86 -12.08
C PRO A 37 0.33 13.46 -11.85
N VAL A 38 -0.17 12.88 -12.93
CA VAL A 38 -0.64 11.49 -12.98
C VAL A 38 0.06 10.75 -14.14
N PRO A 39 0.09 9.42 -14.15
CA PRO A 39 0.64 8.65 -15.26
C PRO A 39 -0.02 9.02 -16.61
N ALA A 40 0.75 8.91 -17.69
CA ALA A 40 0.23 9.12 -19.03
C ALA A 40 -0.96 8.17 -19.31
N GLY A 41 -2.03 8.71 -19.90
CA GLY A 41 -3.26 7.96 -20.22
C GLY A 41 -4.29 7.93 -19.08
N VAL A 42 -3.98 8.46 -17.89
CA VAL A 42 -4.97 8.67 -16.83
C VAL A 42 -5.80 9.91 -17.13
N GLU A 43 -7.13 9.79 -17.03
CA GLU A 43 -8.05 10.91 -17.03
C GLU A 43 -8.13 11.50 -15.62
N PRO A 44 -7.58 12.69 -15.34
CA PRO A 44 -7.59 13.25 -13.99
C PRO A 44 -8.99 13.74 -13.63
N LEU A 45 -9.43 13.39 -12.42
CA LEU A 45 -10.66 13.85 -11.80
C LEU A 45 -10.32 14.56 -10.48
N VAL A 46 -10.53 15.87 -10.43
CA VAL A 46 -10.40 16.60 -9.16
C VAL A 46 -11.62 16.28 -8.28
N ALA A 47 -11.39 15.65 -7.14
CA ALA A 47 -12.44 15.27 -6.21
C ALA A 47 -11.95 15.36 -4.76
N ASP A 48 -12.82 15.86 -3.90
CA ASP A 48 -12.67 15.73 -2.45
C ASP A 48 -13.13 14.31 -2.05
N LEU A 49 -12.22 13.51 -1.54
CA LEU A 49 -12.53 12.14 -1.12
C LEU A 49 -13.24 12.07 0.25
N PHE A 50 -13.41 13.20 0.94
CA PHE A 50 -14.27 13.32 2.11
C PHE A 50 -15.72 13.68 1.73
N ASP A 51 -16.02 13.91 0.44
CA ASP A 51 -17.37 14.14 -0.06
C ASP A 51 -17.97 12.87 -0.68
N PRO A 52 -18.91 12.18 0.00
CA PRO A 52 -19.56 10.98 -0.53
C PRO A 52 -20.32 11.24 -1.84
N ALA A 53 -20.83 12.45 -2.07
CA ALA A 53 -21.58 12.76 -3.28
C ALA A 53 -20.65 12.84 -4.50
N ALA A 54 -19.44 13.41 -4.35
CA ALA A 54 -18.42 13.42 -5.39
C ALA A 54 -17.97 12.00 -5.75
N LEU A 55 -17.80 11.13 -4.75
CA LEU A 55 -17.43 9.72 -4.94
C LEU A 55 -18.53 8.93 -5.66
N THR A 56 -19.79 9.12 -5.27
CA THR A 56 -20.93 8.48 -5.92
C THR A 56 -21.07 8.91 -7.38
N ALA A 57 -20.87 10.19 -7.67
CA ALA A 57 -20.87 10.70 -9.04
C ALA A 57 -19.74 10.10 -9.88
N ALA A 58 -18.53 9.98 -9.32
CA ALA A 58 -17.39 9.33 -9.98
C ALA A 58 -17.66 7.84 -10.27
N ALA A 59 -18.26 7.13 -9.32
CA ALA A 59 -18.59 5.71 -9.41
C ALA A 59 -19.65 5.39 -10.48
N ALA A 60 -20.55 6.33 -10.78
CA ALA A 60 -21.63 6.13 -11.74
C ALA A 60 -21.15 5.80 -13.17
N SER A 61 -19.97 6.30 -13.56
CA SER A 61 -19.45 6.20 -14.93
C SER A 61 -18.35 5.14 -15.11
N VAL A 62 -18.10 4.31 -14.11
CA VAL A 62 -17.00 3.32 -14.13
C VAL A 62 -17.51 1.89 -13.93
N ASP A 63 -16.72 0.91 -14.38
CA ASP A 63 -16.99 -0.53 -14.27
C ASP A 63 -16.40 -1.14 -13.01
N ALA A 64 -15.37 -0.50 -12.44
CA ALA A 64 -14.67 -0.95 -11.25
C ALA A 64 -14.03 0.23 -10.52
N ALA A 65 -13.63 0.03 -9.26
CA ALA A 65 -12.88 1.01 -8.49
C ALA A 65 -11.71 0.36 -7.74
N VAL A 66 -10.63 1.14 -7.59
CA VAL A 66 -9.47 0.80 -6.73
C VAL A 66 -9.24 1.97 -5.79
N HIS A 67 -9.26 1.71 -4.49
CA HIS A 67 -8.97 2.73 -3.48
C HIS A 67 -7.54 2.59 -2.96
N THR A 68 -6.70 3.59 -3.31
CA THR A 68 -5.29 3.67 -2.88
C THR A 68 -4.94 5.00 -2.23
N ALA A 69 -5.90 5.92 -2.12
CA ALA A 69 -5.68 7.20 -1.49
C ALA A 69 -5.52 7.06 0.03
N SER A 70 -4.71 7.92 0.62
CA SER A 70 -4.64 8.15 2.05
C SER A 70 -4.44 9.64 2.29
N SER A 71 -4.97 10.18 3.37
CA SER A 71 -4.67 11.55 3.81
C SER A 71 -3.27 11.67 4.43
N ASN A 72 -2.68 10.53 4.84
CA ASN A 72 -1.39 10.42 5.55
C ASN A 72 -1.34 11.25 6.86
N ASP A 73 -2.46 11.40 7.51
CA ASP A 73 -2.65 12.07 8.79
C ASP A 73 -3.68 11.32 9.67
N GLU A 74 -4.09 11.91 10.77
CA GLU A 74 -5.07 11.37 11.70
C GLU A 74 -6.47 11.13 11.10
N ARG A 75 -6.77 11.73 9.94
CA ARG A 75 -8.03 11.56 9.22
C ARG A 75 -8.03 10.37 8.26
N ALA A 76 -6.93 9.59 8.19
CA ALA A 76 -6.84 8.46 7.27
C ALA A 76 -7.96 7.43 7.47
N GLY A 77 -8.36 7.17 8.71
CA GLY A 77 -9.49 6.30 9.02
C GLY A 77 -10.85 6.87 8.58
N GLU A 78 -11.06 8.17 8.74
CA GLU A 78 -12.27 8.87 8.26
C GLU A 78 -12.36 8.80 6.73
N LEU A 79 -11.24 9.04 6.05
CA LEU A 79 -11.16 8.95 4.59
C LEU A 79 -11.51 7.55 4.10
N ASP A 80 -10.90 6.51 4.67
CA ASP A 80 -11.18 5.11 4.31
C ASP A 80 -12.66 4.77 4.49
N HIS A 81 -13.26 5.12 5.63
CA HIS A 81 -14.69 4.88 5.89
C HIS A 81 -15.59 5.60 4.89
N THR A 82 -15.27 6.87 4.57
CA THR A 82 -16.05 7.67 3.63
C THR A 82 -16.00 7.09 2.22
N VAL A 83 -14.79 6.80 1.71
CA VAL A 83 -14.62 6.27 0.35
C VAL A 83 -15.23 4.87 0.24
N VAL A 84 -14.94 4.00 1.20
CA VAL A 84 -15.45 2.62 1.18
C VAL A 84 -16.96 2.61 1.28
N GLY A 85 -17.55 3.38 2.19
CA GLY A 85 -18.99 3.50 2.32
C GLY A 85 -19.67 4.00 1.04
N ALA A 86 -19.17 5.08 0.46
CA ALA A 86 -19.74 5.67 -0.76
C ALA A 86 -19.65 4.71 -1.97
N LEU A 87 -18.52 4.01 -2.15
CA LEU A 87 -18.33 3.07 -3.24
C LEU A 87 -19.15 1.79 -3.07
N ILE A 88 -19.32 1.28 -1.84
CA ILE A 88 -20.22 0.16 -1.55
C ILE A 88 -21.66 0.53 -1.92
N GLU A 89 -22.15 1.70 -1.50
CA GLU A 89 -23.50 2.16 -1.85
C GLU A 89 -23.67 2.30 -3.37
N ALA A 90 -22.71 2.88 -4.06
CA ALA A 90 -22.76 3.09 -5.51
C ALA A 90 -22.73 1.76 -6.31
N PHE A 91 -22.07 0.72 -5.78
CA PHE A 91 -21.90 -0.57 -6.47
C PHE A 91 -22.85 -1.66 -6.00
N ALA A 92 -23.68 -1.41 -4.99
CA ALA A 92 -24.66 -2.39 -4.50
C ALA A 92 -25.59 -2.87 -5.62
N GLY A 93 -25.77 -4.19 -5.72
CA GLY A 93 -26.63 -4.84 -6.74
C GLY A 93 -26.03 -4.84 -8.15
N THR A 94 -24.76 -4.44 -8.34
CA THR A 94 -24.18 -4.30 -9.70
C THR A 94 -23.16 -5.37 -10.06
N GLY A 95 -22.60 -6.08 -9.09
CA GLY A 95 -21.48 -7.00 -9.29
C GLY A 95 -20.15 -6.33 -9.67
N LYS A 96 -20.08 -5.00 -9.68
CA LYS A 96 -18.85 -4.27 -10.01
C LYS A 96 -17.74 -4.56 -9.00
N ALA A 97 -16.48 -4.60 -9.49
CA ALA A 97 -15.32 -4.82 -8.66
C ALA A 97 -14.95 -3.58 -7.85
N PHE A 98 -14.64 -3.78 -6.58
CA PHE A 98 -14.08 -2.77 -5.71
C PHE A 98 -12.87 -3.33 -4.95
N ALA A 99 -11.66 -2.92 -5.34
CA ALA A 99 -10.42 -3.28 -4.67
C ALA A 99 -10.01 -2.19 -3.66
N TYR A 100 -9.77 -2.60 -2.42
CA TYR A 100 -9.35 -1.75 -1.31
C TYR A 100 -7.92 -2.05 -0.92
N THR A 101 -7.14 -0.99 -0.68
CA THR A 101 -5.78 -1.06 -0.13
C THR A 101 -5.84 -1.10 1.38
N SER A 102 -5.68 -2.27 1.93
CA SER A 102 -5.44 -2.50 3.35
C SER A 102 -3.93 -2.45 3.65
N GLY A 103 -3.38 -3.37 4.43
CA GLY A 103 -1.95 -3.48 4.67
C GLY A 103 -1.56 -4.65 5.55
N LEU A 104 -0.32 -5.11 5.36
CA LEU A 104 0.22 -6.22 6.14
C LEU A 104 0.37 -5.89 7.64
N TRP A 105 0.51 -4.61 7.99
CA TRP A 105 0.59 -4.16 9.39
C TRP A 105 -0.63 -4.54 10.22
N LEU A 106 -1.77 -4.88 9.59
CA LEU A 106 -2.93 -5.43 10.31
C LEU A 106 -2.61 -6.65 11.17
N HIS A 107 -1.60 -7.42 10.78
CA HIS A 107 -1.24 -8.68 11.44
C HIS A 107 -0.24 -8.50 12.58
N GLY A 108 0.24 -7.28 12.86
CA GLY A 108 1.22 -7.04 13.92
C GLY A 108 2.54 -7.77 13.70
N ASN A 109 3.20 -8.14 14.79
CA ASN A 109 4.41 -8.95 14.78
C ASN A 109 4.11 -10.39 14.40
N SER A 110 4.82 -10.92 13.43
CA SER A 110 4.75 -12.35 13.08
C SER A 110 5.95 -13.16 13.57
N GLY A 111 7.07 -12.51 13.84
CA GLY A 111 8.33 -13.19 14.11
C GLY A 111 8.63 -14.19 12.99
N ASP A 112 8.96 -15.43 13.34
CA ASP A 112 9.26 -16.49 12.37
C ASP A 112 8.00 -17.19 11.82
N THR A 113 6.80 -16.82 12.28
CA THR A 113 5.55 -17.37 11.74
C THR A 113 5.21 -16.65 10.44
N VAL A 114 5.06 -17.41 9.36
CA VAL A 114 4.68 -16.84 8.06
C VAL A 114 3.24 -16.38 8.09
N THR A 115 3.02 -15.08 7.90
CA THR A 115 1.69 -14.47 7.78
C THR A 115 1.03 -14.88 6.48
N THR A 116 -0.25 -15.25 6.58
CA THR A 116 -1.16 -15.55 5.48
C THR A 116 -2.41 -14.67 5.59
N GLU A 117 -3.33 -14.80 4.63
CA GLU A 117 -4.59 -14.05 4.64
C GLU A 117 -5.49 -14.39 5.84
N GLU A 118 -5.33 -15.60 6.42
CA GLU A 118 -6.11 -16.11 7.57
C GLU A 118 -5.45 -15.80 8.93
N SER A 119 -4.25 -15.21 8.95
CA SER A 119 -3.57 -14.85 10.20
C SER A 119 -4.37 -13.83 11.00
N PRO A 120 -4.35 -13.91 12.33
CA PRO A 120 -5.10 -12.98 13.18
C PRO A 120 -4.63 -11.54 13.02
N PHE A 121 -5.48 -10.59 13.42
CA PHE A 121 -5.15 -9.17 13.46
C PHE A 121 -4.61 -8.77 14.83
N ASP A 122 -3.54 -7.97 14.81
CA ASP A 122 -2.94 -7.28 15.96
C ASP A 122 -2.34 -5.94 15.48
N PRO A 123 -3.20 -5.02 14.97
CA PRO A 123 -2.71 -3.83 14.28
C PRO A 123 -2.09 -2.81 15.23
N PRO A 124 -0.96 -2.18 14.87
CA PRO A 124 -0.46 -1.00 15.55
C PRO A 124 -1.46 0.17 15.44
N LEU A 125 -1.34 1.13 16.35
CA LEU A 125 -2.28 2.25 16.47
C LEU A 125 -2.51 2.95 15.11
N VAL A 126 -1.45 3.13 14.33
CA VAL A 126 -1.47 3.86 13.04
C VAL A 126 -2.39 3.26 11.98
N VAL A 127 -2.84 2.02 12.13
CA VAL A 127 -3.78 1.34 11.21
C VAL A 127 -4.92 0.63 11.95
N SER A 128 -5.16 0.99 13.21
CA SER A 128 -6.13 0.32 14.09
C SER A 128 -7.59 0.40 13.61
N TRP A 129 -7.92 1.33 12.72
CA TRP A 129 -9.26 1.46 12.12
C TRP A 129 -9.53 0.43 10.99
N ARG A 130 -8.48 -0.10 10.35
CA ARG A 130 -8.61 -0.93 9.14
C ARG A 130 -9.41 -2.22 9.31
N PRO A 131 -9.34 -2.94 10.45
CA PRO A 131 -10.20 -4.11 10.65
C PRO A 131 -11.69 -3.80 10.50
N ALA A 132 -12.15 -2.65 10.98
CA ALA A 132 -13.55 -2.23 10.82
C ALA A 132 -13.90 -1.93 9.35
N VAL A 133 -12.99 -1.30 8.61
CA VAL A 133 -13.17 -1.06 7.16
C VAL A 133 -13.18 -2.36 6.36
N GLU A 134 -12.28 -3.31 6.68
CA GLU A 134 -12.31 -4.63 6.03
C GLU A 134 -13.61 -5.39 6.29
N LYS A 135 -14.20 -5.22 7.49
CA LYS A 135 -15.50 -5.82 7.81
C LYS A 135 -16.62 -5.24 6.95
N LEU A 136 -16.64 -3.94 6.68
CA LEU A 136 -17.59 -3.32 5.75
C LEU A 136 -17.51 -3.94 4.35
N LEU A 137 -16.30 -4.17 3.85
CA LEU A 137 -16.07 -4.79 2.55
C LEU A 137 -16.50 -6.26 2.52
N GLU A 138 -16.28 -7.00 3.61
CA GLU A 138 -16.77 -8.37 3.76
C GLU A 138 -18.28 -8.43 3.69
N ASP A 139 -18.98 -7.57 4.45
CA ASP A 139 -20.43 -7.53 4.51
C ASP A 139 -21.04 -7.07 3.17
N ALA A 140 -20.33 -6.25 2.40
CA ALA A 140 -20.80 -5.76 1.10
C ALA A 140 -20.90 -6.86 0.02
N VAL A 141 -20.27 -8.02 0.21
CA VAL A 141 -20.44 -9.19 -0.68
C VAL A 141 -21.91 -9.62 -0.73
N ALA A 142 -22.60 -9.61 0.42
CA ALA A 142 -24.04 -9.94 0.48
C ALA A 142 -24.93 -8.90 -0.23
N ARG A 143 -24.36 -7.74 -0.57
CA ARG A 143 -25.01 -6.67 -1.34
C ARG A 143 -24.62 -6.70 -2.82
N GLU A 144 -24.08 -7.81 -3.30
CA GLU A 144 -23.62 -8.00 -4.68
C GLU A 144 -22.55 -7.00 -5.14
N VAL A 145 -21.67 -6.55 -4.21
CA VAL A 145 -20.45 -5.83 -4.55
C VAL A 145 -19.30 -6.83 -4.60
N ARG A 146 -18.55 -6.87 -5.68
CA ARG A 146 -17.37 -7.74 -5.79
C ARG A 146 -16.16 -7.08 -5.13
N THR A 147 -16.15 -7.13 -3.79
CA THR A 147 -15.07 -6.53 -3.00
C THR A 147 -13.83 -7.40 -3.00
N ILE A 148 -12.66 -6.74 -3.00
CA ILE A 148 -11.34 -7.35 -2.96
C ILE A 148 -10.50 -6.56 -1.98
N ARG A 149 -9.84 -7.23 -1.04
CA ARG A 149 -8.95 -6.61 -0.05
C ARG A 149 -7.53 -7.00 -0.37
N ILE A 150 -6.66 -6.04 -0.64
CA ILE A 150 -5.24 -6.28 -0.86
C ILE A 150 -4.49 -5.71 0.33
N ARG A 151 -3.64 -6.54 0.95
CA ARG A 151 -2.80 -6.21 2.10
C ARG A 151 -1.34 -6.19 1.67
N PRO A 152 -0.86 -5.06 1.11
CA PRO A 152 0.54 -4.95 0.72
C PRO A 152 1.47 -4.98 1.92
N GLY A 153 2.66 -5.52 1.72
CA GLY A 153 3.82 -5.25 2.55
C GLY A 153 4.28 -3.79 2.42
N LEU A 154 5.45 -3.46 2.96
CA LEU A 154 6.00 -2.12 2.83
C LEU A 154 6.37 -1.85 1.37
N VAL A 155 5.71 -0.83 0.77
CA VAL A 155 5.81 -0.56 -0.67
C VAL A 155 7.03 0.32 -0.96
N TYR A 156 7.83 -0.08 -1.96
CA TYR A 156 8.97 0.67 -2.47
C TYR A 156 8.93 0.75 -4.00
N GLY A 157 9.82 1.51 -4.60
CA GLY A 157 10.03 1.61 -6.04
C GLY A 157 10.14 3.06 -6.53
N GLY A 158 11.12 3.32 -7.42
CA GLY A 158 11.36 4.63 -8.01
C GLY A 158 11.72 5.72 -7.00
N GLY A 159 12.39 5.39 -5.90
CA GLY A 159 12.77 6.33 -4.84
C GLY A 159 11.57 6.86 -4.03
N ARG A 160 10.42 6.22 -4.09
CA ARG A 160 9.17 6.66 -3.43
C ARG A 160 8.77 5.71 -2.31
N GLY A 161 7.92 6.21 -1.41
CA GLY A 161 7.42 5.44 -0.26
C GLY A 161 8.21 5.71 1.02
N TYR A 162 7.89 4.96 2.06
CA TYR A 162 8.48 5.18 3.39
C TYR A 162 9.95 4.72 3.49
N VAL A 163 10.35 3.68 2.74
CA VAL A 163 11.70 3.12 2.84
C VAL A 163 12.79 4.16 2.52
N PRO A 164 12.76 4.85 1.36
CA PRO A 164 13.79 5.87 1.07
C PRO A 164 13.69 7.08 2.00
N MET A 165 12.52 7.42 2.53
CA MET A 165 12.38 8.50 3.52
C MET A 165 13.04 8.13 4.84
N LEU A 166 12.80 6.92 5.35
CA LEU A 166 13.33 6.45 6.63
C LEU A 166 14.84 6.24 6.59
N LEU A 167 15.35 5.68 5.48
CA LEU A 167 16.77 5.37 5.31
C LEU A 167 17.55 6.50 4.61
N SER A 168 16.94 7.68 4.43
CA SER A 168 17.62 8.83 3.83
C SER A 168 18.86 9.21 4.65
N PRO A 169 20.05 9.36 4.01
CA PRO A 169 21.23 9.82 4.69
C PRO A 169 21.03 11.21 5.32
N GLN A 170 21.50 11.37 6.53
CA GLN A 170 21.50 12.63 7.28
C GLN A 170 22.94 13.01 7.62
N ASN A 171 23.16 14.23 8.09
CA ASN A 171 24.45 14.64 8.62
C ASN A 171 24.32 14.99 10.11
N ASP A 172 25.28 14.57 10.90
CA ASP A 172 25.48 15.02 12.27
C ASP A 172 26.94 15.45 12.47
N ASP A 173 27.38 15.64 13.72
CA ASP A 173 28.72 16.15 14.05
C ASP A 173 29.84 15.21 13.59
N ASP A 174 29.55 13.92 13.42
CA ASP A 174 30.51 12.89 12.99
C ASP A 174 30.41 12.54 11.48
N GLY A 175 29.62 13.27 10.70
CA GLY A 175 29.47 13.10 9.25
C GLY A 175 28.15 12.46 8.81
N ALA A 176 28.17 11.81 7.64
CA ALA A 176 26.97 11.20 7.07
C ALA A 176 26.54 9.95 7.85
N VAL A 177 25.24 9.82 8.09
CA VAL A 177 24.66 8.73 8.88
C VAL A 177 23.32 8.27 8.28
N VAL A 178 23.12 6.96 8.22
CA VAL A 178 21.84 6.31 7.95
C VAL A 178 21.34 5.68 9.24
N ARG A 179 20.14 6.06 9.67
CA ARG A 179 19.57 5.59 10.94
C ARG A 179 18.50 4.55 10.69
N HIS A 180 18.42 3.57 11.58
CA HIS A 180 17.29 2.62 11.69
C HIS A 180 16.82 2.53 13.14
N PHE A 181 15.56 2.17 13.33
CA PHE A 181 14.99 2.06 14.68
C PHE A 181 15.51 0.82 15.41
N ALA A 182 15.73 0.97 16.72
CA ALA A 182 16.29 -0.05 17.59
C ALA A 182 17.59 -0.64 16.99
N ASP A 183 17.81 -1.94 17.09
CA ASP A 183 18.98 -2.64 16.56
C ASP A 183 18.87 -3.03 15.06
N GLY A 184 17.72 -2.74 14.42
CA GLY A 184 17.42 -3.07 13.02
C GLY A 184 17.36 -4.56 12.71
N SER A 185 17.21 -5.42 13.73
CA SER A 185 17.10 -6.88 13.56
C SER A 185 15.76 -7.33 12.99
N ASN A 186 14.72 -6.51 13.13
CA ASN A 186 13.40 -6.78 12.59
C ASN A 186 13.40 -6.82 11.06
N ARG A 187 12.41 -7.53 10.50
CA ARG A 187 12.27 -7.76 9.06
C ARG A 187 11.05 -7.03 8.51
N TRP A 188 11.22 -6.44 7.37
CA TRP A 188 10.10 -5.92 6.58
C TRP A 188 9.73 -6.91 5.48
N SER A 189 8.47 -7.31 5.42
CA SER A 189 7.88 -7.87 4.20
C SER A 189 7.61 -6.73 3.24
N VAL A 190 8.16 -6.79 2.05
CA VAL A 190 8.21 -5.67 1.10
C VAL A 190 7.60 -6.03 -0.24
N ILE A 191 7.24 -5.02 -1.03
CA ILE A 191 6.73 -5.20 -2.40
C ILE A 191 7.08 -3.99 -3.27
N HIS A 192 7.56 -4.24 -4.49
CA HIS A 192 7.73 -3.17 -5.46
C HIS A 192 6.38 -2.65 -5.95
N ALA A 193 6.26 -1.33 -6.09
CA ALA A 193 5.00 -0.67 -6.46
C ALA A 193 4.43 -1.18 -7.80
N ASP A 194 5.28 -1.43 -8.81
CA ASP A 194 4.80 -1.90 -10.12
C ASP A 194 4.31 -3.35 -10.07
N ASP A 195 4.97 -4.25 -9.32
CA ASP A 195 4.45 -5.60 -9.09
C ASP A 195 3.13 -5.59 -8.33
N LEU A 196 3.00 -4.69 -7.35
CA LEU A 196 1.74 -4.49 -6.63
C LEU A 196 0.66 -3.96 -7.58
N GLY A 197 0.99 -3.04 -8.49
CA GLY A 197 0.08 -2.54 -9.52
C GLY A 197 -0.49 -3.66 -10.38
N GLU A 198 0.34 -4.61 -10.83
CA GLU A 198 -0.09 -5.80 -11.56
C GLU A 198 -1.02 -6.69 -10.74
N LEU A 199 -0.75 -6.86 -9.43
CA LEU A 199 -1.65 -7.61 -8.54
C LEU A 199 -3.05 -6.97 -8.50
N TYR A 200 -3.14 -5.64 -8.38
CA TYR A 200 -4.43 -4.94 -8.41
C TYR A 200 -5.15 -5.12 -9.74
N ALA A 201 -4.45 -5.01 -10.86
CA ALA A 201 -5.05 -5.17 -12.18
C ALA A 201 -5.63 -6.58 -12.37
N LEU A 202 -4.86 -7.62 -12.06
CA LEU A 202 -5.31 -9.01 -12.08
C LEU A 202 -6.50 -9.26 -11.15
N ALA A 203 -6.46 -8.70 -9.95
CA ALA A 203 -7.53 -8.85 -8.96
C ALA A 203 -8.83 -8.18 -9.42
N VAL A 204 -8.77 -6.97 -9.96
CA VAL A 204 -9.94 -6.26 -10.53
C VAL A 204 -10.53 -7.03 -11.71
N GLU A 205 -9.70 -7.67 -12.54
CA GLU A 205 -10.16 -8.44 -13.68
C GLU A 205 -10.86 -9.75 -13.27
N SER A 206 -10.30 -10.49 -12.30
CA SER A 206 -10.66 -11.91 -12.14
C SER A 206 -10.90 -12.40 -10.72
N ALA A 207 -10.55 -11.65 -9.66
CA ALA A 207 -10.72 -12.14 -8.31
C ALA A 207 -12.19 -12.35 -7.94
N PRO A 208 -12.55 -13.44 -7.27
CA PRO A 208 -13.87 -13.64 -6.71
C PRO A 208 -14.28 -12.58 -5.69
N ALA A 209 -15.58 -12.38 -5.48
CA ALA A 209 -16.10 -11.49 -4.46
C ALA A 209 -15.64 -11.91 -3.05
N GLY A 210 -15.23 -10.95 -2.24
CA GLY A 210 -14.75 -11.18 -0.87
C GLY A 210 -13.30 -11.65 -0.76
N SER A 211 -12.57 -11.73 -1.89
CA SER A 211 -11.17 -12.17 -1.87
C SER A 211 -10.28 -11.25 -1.04
N VAL A 212 -9.30 -11.88 -0.40
CA VAL A 212 -8.18 -11.21 0.30
C VAL A 212 -6.89 -11.74 -0.30
N TYR A 213 -5.94 -10.86 -0.57
CA TYR A 213 -4.59 -11.22 -1.03
C TYR A 213 -3.53 -10.43 -0.28
N LEU A 214 -2.48 -11.12 0.17
CA LEU A 214 -1.25 -10.44 0.57
C LEU A 214 -0.46 -10.06 -0.68
N GLY A 215 0.01 -8.81 -0.75
CA GLY A 215 0.87 -8.31 -1.81
C GLY A 215 2.28 -8.12 -1.27
N THR A 216 3.10 -9.16 -1.27
CA THR A 216 4.47 -9.11 -0.75
C THR A 216 5.40 -10.00 -1.55
N LEU A 217 6.68 -9.73 -1.53
CA LEU A 217 7.70 -10.71 -1.89
C LEU A 217 7.74 -11.79 -0.80
N ASP A 218 8.05 -13.04 -1.17
CA ASP A 218 8.22 -14.12 -0.17
C ASP A 218 9.53 -13.96 0.62
N GLU A 219 10.38 -13.03 0.21
CA GLU A 219 11.60 -12.64 0.90
C GLU A 219 11.33 -11.40 1.76
N SER A 220 11.65 -11.49 3.05
CA SER A 220 11.64 -10.36 3.97
C SER A 220 13.05 -9.82 4.19
N VAL A 221 13.17 -8.50 4.35
CA VAL A 221 14.46 -7.80 4.41
C VAL A 221 14.72 -7.29 5.83
N ARG A 222 15.88 -7.61 6.42
CA ARG A 222 16.30 -7.02 7.69
C ARG A 222 16.54 -5.53 7.53
N VAL A 223 15.98 -4.73 8.43
CA VAL A 223 16.05 -3.25 8.36
C VAL A 223 17.50 -2.76 8.37
N LYS A 224 18.34 -3.36 9.22
CA LYS A 224 19.79 -3.04 9.26
C LYS A 224 20.51 -3.34 7.95
N ALA A 225 20.12 -4.41 7.24
CA ALA A 225 20.71 -4.73 5.94
C ALA A 225 20.34 -3.68 4.88
N ALA A 226 19.09 -3.20 4.88
CA ALA A 226 18.65 -2.13 4.00
C ALA A 226 19.38 -0.81 4.31
N ALA A 227 19.53 -0.47 5.61
CA ALA A 227 20.29 0.69 6.04
C ALA A 227 21.77 0.63 5.62
N GLN A 228 22.39 -0.56 5.69
CA GLN A 228 23.77 -0.76 5.28
C GLN A 228 23.98 -0.51 3.78
N VAL A 229 23.08 -1.00 2.93
CA VAL A 229 23.15 -0.77 1.47
C VAL A 229 23.12 0.74 1.15
N VAL A 230 22.24 1.49 1.82
CA VAL A 230 22.17 2.94 1.63
C VAL A 230 23.43 3.64 2.17
N ALA A 231 23.91 3.21 3.33
CA ALA A 231 25.12 3.79 3.96
C ALA A 231 26.36 3.56 3.09
N ASP A 232 26.58 2.36 2.58
CA ASP A 232 27.71 2.03 1.70
C ASP A 232 27.73 2.89 0.44
N LYS A 233 26.54 3.16 -0.14
CA LYS A 233 26.41 4.00 -1.32
C LYS A 233 26.76 5.48 -1.08
N HIS A 234 26.48 5.97 0.12
CA HIS A 234 26.64 7.38 0.48
C HIS A 234 27.86 7.67 1.35
N ASP A 235 28.77 6.69 1.52
CA ASP A 235 29.92 6.79 2.42
C ASP A 235 29.50 7.25 3.83
N ALA A 236 28.40 6.69 4.31
CA ALA A 236 27.78 7.01 5.58
C ALA A 236 27.95 5.85 6.59
N ARG A 237 27.90 6.17 7.89
CA ARG A 237 27.83 5.14 8.92
C ARG A 237 26.38 4.72 9.16
N VAL A 238 26.19 3.49 9.62
CA VAL A 238 24.88 3.01 10.11
C VAL A 238 24.80 3.24 11.60
N GLN A 239 23.66 3.73 12.08
CA GLN A 239 23.43 4.02 13.49
C GLN A 239 22.07 3.54 13.96
N ASP A 240 22.05 2.87 15.12
CA ASP A 240 20.83 2.55 15.85
C ASP A 240 20.18 3.86 16.33
N TRP A 241 18.86 3.95 16.19
CA TRP A 241 18.07 5.09 16.67
C TRP A 241 17.13 4.62 17.76
N ASP A 242 17.26 5.21 18.96
CA ASP A 242 16.36 4.88 20.05
C ASP A 242 14.90 5.16 19.63
N PRO A 243 14.01 4.18 19.74
CA PRO A 243 12.61 4.37 19.35
C PRO A 243 11.92 5.54 20.07
N THR A 244 12.29 5.84 21.31
CA THR A 244 11.72 6.96 22.06
C THR A 244 12.12 8.31 21.45
N ASP A 245 13.38 8.45 21.03
CA ASP A 245 13.85 9.65 20.35
C ASP A 245 13.25 9.76 18.94
N ALA A 246 13.15 8.64 18.23
CA ALA A 246 12.56 8.58 16.90
C ALA A 246 11.07 8.97 16.88
N GLN A 247 10.32 8.72 17.96
CA GLN A 247 8.91 9.12 18.08
C GLN A 247 8.68 10.63 17.94
N GLN A 248 9.68 11.46 18.25
CA GLN A 248 9.58 12.92 18.06
C GLN A 248 9.45 13.31 16.57
N TYR A 249 9.92 12.47 15.67
CA TYR A 249 9.94 12.69 14.22
C TYR A 249 8.90 11.85 13.48
N TRP A 250 8.69 10.59 13.92
CA TRP A 250 7.85 9.60 13.24
C TRP A 250 6.56 9.27 13.98
N SER A 251 6.38 9.83 15.21
CA SER A 251 5.15 9.67 16.00
C SER A 251 4.75 8.18 16.11
N VAL A 252 3.49 7.87 15.89
CA VAL A 252 2.92 6.50 15.94
C VAL A 252 3.44 5.57 14.85
N MET A 253 4.12 6.09 13.82
CA MET A 253 4.71 5.28 12.77
C MET A 253 5.87 4.40 13.25
N VAL A 254 6.57 4.80 14.32
CA VAL A 254 7.69 4.03 14.89
C VAL A 254 7.25 2.61 15.26
N GLU A 255 6.08 2.46 15.88
CA GLU A 255 5.51 1.16 16.22
C GLU A 255 5.38 0.25 14.99
N ALA A 256 4.86 0.78 13.89
CA ALA A 256 4.67 0.02 12.66
C ALA A 256 5.98 -0.36 11.97
N PHE A 257 6.99 0.53 11.99
CA PHE A 257 8.30 0.22 11.41
C PHE A 257 9.14 -0.76 12.22
N LEU A 258 8.84 -0.92 13.51
CA LEU A 258 9.46 -1.90 14.39
C LEU A 258 8.88 -3.30 14.27
N LEU A 259 7.75 -3.47 13.58
CA LEU A 259 7.16 -4.79 13.37
C LEU A 259 8.15 -5.72 12.66
N ASP A 260 8.30 -6.93 13.20
CA ASP A 260 9.04 -8.02 12.57
C ASP A 260 8.06 -8.90 11.82
N GLN A 261 8.05 -8.83 10.49
CA GLN A 261 7.04 -9.48 9.65
C GLN A 261 7.66 -10.35 8.58
N VAL A 262 7.17 -11.59 8.50
CA VAL A 262 7.40 -12.53 7.41
C VAL A 262 6.06 -12.94 6.84
N ALA A 263 5.86 -12.82 5.52
CA ALA A 263 4.59 -13.11 4.88
C ALA A 263 4.78 -13.79 3.53
N THR A 264 3.72 -14.42 3.02
CA THR A 264 3.73 -15.06 1.70
C THR A 264 2.54 -14.60 0.86
N SER A 265 2.77 -14.40 -0.43
CA SER A 265 1.73 -14.16 -1.44
C SER A 265 1.35 -15.41 -2.24
N ALA A 266 1.53 -16.58 -1.66
CA ALA A 266 1.27 -17.85 -2.34
C ALA A 266 -0.15 -17.95 -2.89
N LYS A 267 -1.15 -17.39 -2.20
CA LYS A 267 -2.54 -17.34 -2.65
C LYS A 267 -2.69 -16.49 -3.92
N ALA A 268 -2.15 -15.29 -3.95
CA ALA A 268 -2.21 -14.41 -5.13
C ALA A 268 -1.53 -15.06 -6.34
N ARG A 269 -0.37 -15.69 -6.15
CA ARG A 269 0.32 -16.42 -7.22
C ARG A 269 -0.52 -17.58 -7.76
N LYS A 270 -1.13 -18.36 -6.88
CA LYS A 270 -1.93 -19.53 -7.25
C LYS A 270 -3.25 -19.16 -7.93
N GLU A 271 -3.98 -18.19 -7.40
CA GLU A 271 -5.33 -17.88 -7.85
C GLU A 271 -5.36 -16.90 -9.03
N LEU A 272 -4.43 -15.94 -9.08
CA LEU A 272 -4.38 -14.88 -10.08
C LEU A 272 -3.26 -15.06 -11.12
N GLY A 273 -2.36 -16.04 -10.93
CA GLY A 273 -1.17 -16.19 -11.76
C GLY A 273 -0.19 -15.01 -11.60
N TRP A 274 -0.32 -14.26 -10.52
CA TRP A 274 0.54 -13.10 -10.26
C TRP A 274 2.00 -13.52 -10.04
N THR A 275 2.92 -12.84 -10.72
CA THR A 275 4.36 -13.14 -10.65
C THR A 275 5.13 -11.82 -10.55
N PRO A 276 5.60 -11.45 -9.35
CA PRO A 276 6.46 -10.27 -9.20
C PRO A 276 7.75 -10.46 -9.97
N SER A 277 8.23 -9.40 -10.60
CA SER A 277 9.37 -9.42 -11.52
C SER A 277 10.33 -8.24 -11.35
N GLN A 278 9.98 -7.28 -10.49
CA GLN A 278 10.82 -6.11 -10.26
C GLN A 278 11.99 -6.44 -9.31
N PRO A 279 13.06 -5.61 -9.32
CA PRO A 279 14.21 -5.79 -8.44
C PRO A 279 13.79 -5.88 -6.97
N GLY A 280 14.50 -6.69 -6.18
CA GLY A 280 14.33 -6.75 -4.73
C GLY A 280 14.73 -5.44 -4.05
N LEU A 281 14.27 -5.21 -2.80
CA LEU A 281 14.51 -3.96 -2.10
C LEU A 281 15.99 -3.58 -2.02
N LEU A 282 16.88 -4.51 -1.68
CA LEU A 282 18.32 -4.22 -1.54
C LEU A 282 18.95 -3.82 -2.88
N GLU A 283 18.53 -4.46 -3.97
CA GLU A 283 18.98 -4.13 -5.33
C GLU A 283 18.49 -2.74 -5.75
N GLU A 284 17.21 -2.43 -5.50
CA GLU A 284 16.63 -1.11 -5.75
C GLU A 284 17.39 -0.01 -4.99
N LEU A 285 17.62 -0.20 -3.68
CA LEU A 285 18.34 0.78 -2.86
C LEU A 285 19.78 1.00 -3.33
N ALA A 286 20.45 -0.05 -3.80
CA ALA A 286 21.81 0.08 -4.36
C ALA A 286 21.81 0.85 -5.69
N ALA A 287 20.73 0.80 -6.46
CA ALA A 287 20.60 1.48 -7.75
C ALA A 287 20.17 2.95 -7.65
N LEU A 288 19.39 3.34 -6.61
CA LEU A 288 18.93 4.72 -6.38
C LEU A 288 20.06 5.68 -6.12
#